data_ec4d5fe06874890824823e65938b5d47
#
_entry.id   ec4d5fe06874890824823e65938b5d47
#
_cell.length_a   1.000
_cell.length_b   1.000
_cell.length_c   1.000
_cell.angle_alpha   90.00
_cell.angle_beta   90.00
_cell.angle_gamma   90.00
#
_symmetry.space_group_name_H-M   'P 1'
#
loop_
_entity.id
_entity.type
_entity.pdbx_description
1 polymer ?
#
loop_
_entity_poly.entity_id
_entity_poly.type
_entity_poly.pdbx_seq_one_letter_code
_entity_poly.pdbx_strand_id
1 'polypeptide(L)'
;VSRPIKFRVWDKQKKEWFPIKNAMCLILNTESTDLCFMTKQGPYPIPQTVQEDGGLNRYVLEQFTGLLDSEGREIYEGDIVSVIYPEYQAAKVFYCPHSASFRLLSKNVALPMITMRTVEGQNAKLIPIFNEVLGNVHKNPELLS
;
A
#
# COMPACT_ATOMS: atom_id res chain seq x y z
N VAL A 1 13.88 -16.65 3.45
CA VAL A 1 12.84 -16.31 2.46
C VAL A 1 12.80 -14.80 2.31
N SER A 2 13.09 -14.29 1.12
CA SER A 2 13.04 -12.87 0.84
C SER A 2 11.57 -12.42 0.66
N ARG A 3 11.22 -11.29 1.27
CA ARG A 3 9.93 -10.64 1.01
C ARG A 3 9.94 -10.07 -0.41
N PRO A 4 8.95 -10.36 -1.25
CA PRO A 4 8.86 -9.73 -2.56
C PRO A 4 8.62 -8.23 -2.39
N ILE A 5 9.42 -7.42 -3.04
CA ILE A 5 9.24 -5.96 -3.08
C ILE A 5 8.48 -5.63 -4.35
N LYS A 6 7.26 -5.15 -4.18
CA LYS A 6 6.38 -4.76 -5.29
C LYS A 6 5.79 -3.38 -5.02
N PHE A 7 5.49 -2.69 -6.09
CA PHE A 7 4.84 -1.38 -6.05
C PHE A 7 3.69 -1.32 -7.05
N ARG A 8 2.73 -0.46 -6.79
CA ARG A 8 1.72 0.00 -7.74
C ARG A 8 1.68 1.51 -7.75
N VAL A 9 1.18 2.11 -8.80
CA VAL A 9 1.14 3.56 -8.97
C VAL A 9 -0.27 3.99 -9.32
N TRP A 10 -0.79 4.93 -8.58
CA TRP A 10 -2.06 5.57 -8.85
C TRP A 10 -1.88 6.87 -9.62
N ASP A 11 -2.55 7.03 -10.74
CA ASP A 11 -2.62 8.29 -11.49
C ASP A 11 -3.84 9.10 -11.03
N LYS A 12 -3.60 10.17 -10.28
CA LYS A 12 -4.67 11.02 -9.74
C LYS A 12 -5.44 11.76 -10.83
N GLN A 13 -4.80 12.07 -11.94
CA GLN A 13 -5.43 12.79 -13.03
C GLN A 13 -6.38 11.89 -13.82
N LYS A 14 -5.92 10.70 -14.17
CA LYS A 14 -6.73 9.71 -14.89
C LYS A 14 -7.67 8.92 -13.98
N LYS A 15 -7.43 8.94 -12.66
CA LYS A 15 -8.16 8.16 -11.65
C LYS A 15 -8.13 6.65 -11.93
N GLU A 16 -6.96 6.16 -12.31
CA GLU A 16 -6.73 4.75 -12.61
C GLU A 16 -5.33 4.30 -12.15
N TRP A 17 -5.16 2.98 -12.05
CA TRP A 17 -3.84 2.40 -11.82
C TRP A 17 -2.99 2.53 -13.08
N PHE A 18 -1.76 3.02 -12.91
CA PHE A 18 -0.78 3.03 -13.99
C PHE A 18 -0.48 1.57 -14.39
N PRO A 19 -0.56 1.20 -15.69
CA PRO A 19 -0.37 -0.17 -16.13
C PRO A 19 1.12 -0.56 -16.05
N ILE A 20 1.55 -1.10 -14.91
CA ILE A 20 2.94 -1.59 -14.69
C ILE A 20 3.17 -2.96 -15.36
N LYS A 21 2.19 -3.54 -16.03
CA LYS A 21 2.28 -4.89 -16.63
C LYS A 21 3.51 -5.11 -17.51
N ASN A 22 4.17 -4.05 -17.96
CA ASN A 22 5.39 -4.08 -18.77
C ASN A 22 6.60 -3.43 -18.08
N ALA A 23 6.47 -3.00 -16.83
CA ALA A 23 7.59 -2.43 -16.10
C ALA A 23 8.54 -3.56 -15.65
N MET A 24 9.77 -3.53 -16.14
CA MET A 24 10.79 -4.53 -15.79
C MET A 24 11.47 -4.20 -14.45
N CYS A 25 11.53 -2.94 -14.06
CA CYS A 25 12.08 -2.50 -12.79
C CYS A 25 11.65 -1.06 -12.46
N LEU A 26 11.71 -0.74 -11.19
CA LEU A 26 11.63 0.61 -10.68
C LEU A 26 13.07 1.09 -10.45
N ILE A 27 13.49 2.14 -11.11
CA ILE A 27 14.81 2.75 -10.90
C ILE A 27 14.62 4.00 -10.05
N LEU A 28 15.26 4.00 -8.89
CA LEU A 28 15.47 5.20 -8.10
C LEU A 28 16.75 5.85 -8.60
N ASN A 29 16.64 7.00 -9.25
CA ASN A 29 17.82 7.78 -9.55
C ASN A 29 18.25 8.52 -8.28
N THR A 30 19.42 8.17 -7.75
CA THR A 30 19.94 8.73 -6.49
C THR A 30 20.46 10.17 -6.65
N GLU A 31 20.69 10.62 -7.86
CA GLU A 31 21.16 12.00 -8.15
C GLU A 31 20.02 12.98 -8.43
N SER A 32 18.90 12.48 -8.93
CA SER A 32 17.62 13.19 -8.99
C SER A 32 16.61 12.32 -8.28
N THR A 33 15.72 12.91 -7.51
CA THR A 33 14.63 12.17 -6.84
C THR A 33 13.63 11.57 -7.84
N ASP A 34 14.09 11.26 -9.08
CA ASP A 34 13.25 10.80 -10.17
C ASP A 34 13.00 9.29 -10.08
N LEU A 35 11.74 8.93 -10.03
CA LEU A 35 11.29 7.57 -10.21
C LEU A 35 11.09 7.28 -11.69
N CYS A 36 11.77 6.25 -12.19
CA CYS A 36 11.58 5.77 -13.56
C CYS A 36 11.06 4.35 -13.56
N PHE A 37 10.11 4.06 -14.43
CA PHE A 37 9.77 2.68 -14.80
C PHE A 37 10.54 2.30 -16.05
N MET A 38 11.23 1.17 -16.01
CA MET A 38 11.78 0.55 -17.21
C MET A 38 10.72 -0.36 -17.83
N THR A 39 10.44 -0.13 -19.09
CA THR A 39 9.63 -1.03 -19.90
C THR A 39 10.47 -1.63 -21.01
N LYS A 40 9.93 -2.61 -21.74
CA LYS A 40 10.58 -3.17 -22.94
C LYS A 40 10.84 -2.12 -24.03
N GLN A 41 10.14 -1.01 -24.01
CA GLN A 41 10.25 0.09 -24.96
C GLN A 41 11.20 1.20 -24.48
N GLY A 42 11.77 1.08 -23.28
CA GLY A 42 12.71 2.05 -22.71
C GLY A 42 12.26 2.62 -21.35
N PRO A 43 13.06 3.55 -20.79
CA PRO A 43 12.70 4.19 -19.54
C PRO A 43 11.53 5.15 -19.77
N TYR A 44 10.47 4.96 -18.98
CA TYR A 44 9.43 5.99 -18.80
C TYR A 44 9.71 6.71 -17.50
N PRO A 45 10.20 7.94 -17.56
CA PRO A 45 10.26 8.75 -16.35
C PRO A 45 8.82 8.86 -15.82
N ILE A 46 8.64 8.61 -14.53
CA ILE A 46 7.45 9.11 -13.87
C ILE A 46 7.66 10.62 -13.90
N PRO A 47 6.85 11.37 -14.66
CA PRO A 47 7.14 12.79 -14.81
C PRO A 47 7.08 13.46 -13.46
N GLN A 48 8.23 13.77 -12.89
CA GLN A 48 8.34 14.72 -11.80
C GLN A 48 8.31 16.16 -12.37
N THR A 49 8.60 16.27 -13.63
CA THR A 49 8.58 17.53 -14.39
C THR A 49 7.18 17.95 -14.76
N VAL A 50 6.27 17.88 -13.81
CA VAL A 50 4.92 18.26 -14.15
C VAL A 50 4.55 19.56 -13.47
N GLN A 51 5.27 20.59 -13.82
CA GLN A 51 4.77 21.95 -13.66
C GLN A 51 3.61 22.26 -14.63
N GLU A 52 3.48 21.51 -15.75
CA GLU A 52 2.45 21.77 -16.77
C GLU A 52 1.13 21.01 -16.53
N ASP A 53 1.13 19.89 -15.80
CA ASP A 53 -0.08 19.05 -15.62
C ASP A 53 -0.58 18.93 -14.17
N GLY A 54 -0.32 19.93 -13.29
CA GLY A 54 -0.88 19.93 -11.93
C GLY A 54 0.09 19.55 -10.81
N GLY A 55 1.40 19.55 -11.06
CA GLY A 55 2.44 19.51 -10.02
C GLY A 55 2.93 18.13 -9.60
N LEU A 56 3.93 18.10 -8.76
CA LEU A 56 4.68 16.98 -8.21
C LEU A 56 3.85 15.83 -7.58
N ASN A 57 2.53 15.94 -7.60
CA ASN A 57 1.61 15.04 -6.86
C ASN A 57 0.66 14.25 -7.76
N ARG A 58 0.92 14.12 -9.07
CA ARG A 58 0.04 13.37 -9.96
C ARG A 58 0.02 11.88 -9.63
N TYR A 59 1.19 11.32 -9.38
CA TYR A 59 1.35 9.89 -9.13
C TYR A 59 1.56 9.58 -7.66
N VAL A 60 0.88 8.55 -7.17
CA VAL A 60 1.09 8.01 -5.82
C VAL A 60 1.70 6.63 -5.95
N LEU A 61 2.89 6.44 -5.40
CA LEU A 61 3.56 5.16 -5.30
C LEU A 61 3.10 4.46 -4.02
N GLU A 62 2.60 3.24 -4.14
CA GLU A 62 2.17 2.41 -3.02
C GLU A 62 2.92 1.09 -3.02
N GLN A 63 3.47 0.73 -1.86
CA GLN A 63 4.27 -0.48 -1.69
C GLN A 63 3.39 -1.65 -1.22
N PHE A 64 3.69 -2.84 -1.73
CA PHE A 64 3.15 -4.11 -1.23
C PHE A 64 3.65 -4.36 0.20
N THR A 65 2.75 -4.64 1.11
CA THR A 65 3.07 -4.88 2.52
C THR A 65 3.82 -6.20 2.76
N GLY A 66 3.75 -7.13 1.83
CA GLY A 66 4.21 -8.51 2.00
C GLY A 66 3.14 -9.44 2.56
N LEU A 67 1.95 -8.93 2.86
CA LEU A 67 0.84 -9.69 3.43
C LEU A 67 -0.28 -9.89 2.41
N LEU A 68 -0.97 -11.01 2.55
CA LEU A 68 -2.17 -11.32 1.80
C LEU A 68 -3.40 -11.21 2.72
N ASP A 69 -4.54 -10.87 2.16
CA ASP A 69 -5.80 -10.91 2.86
C ASP A 69 -6.38 -12.34 2.97
N SER A 70 -7.53 -12.49 3.59
CA SER A 70 -8.19 -13.79 3.78
C SER A 70 -8.57 -14.49 2.46
N GLU A 71 -8.70 -13.73 1.36
CA GLU A 71 -9.00 -14.23 0.02
C GLU A 71 -7.73 -14.46 -0.84
N GLY A 72 -6.54 -14.24 -0.27
CA GLY A 72 -5.27 -14.38 -0.97
C GLY A 72 -4.89 -13.18 -1.84
N ARG A 73 -5.56 -12.03 -1.69
CA ARG A 73 -5.22 -10.79 -2.40
C ARG A 73 -4.06 -10.07 -1.73
N GLU A 74 -3.17 -9.50 -2.53
CA GLU A 74 -2.04 -8.70 -2.06
C GLU A 74 -2.54 -7.39 -1.41
N ILE A 75 -1.98 -7.05 -0.24
CA ILE A 75 -2.30 -5.82 0.49
C ILE A 75 -1.21 -4.78 0.25
N TYR A 76 -1.62 -3.61 -0.23
CA TYR A 76 -0.75 -2.47 -0.49
C TYR A 76 -1.03 -1.30 0.45
N GLU A 77 -0.08 -0.36 0.54
CA GLU A 77 -0.37 0.96 1.10
C GLU A 77 -1.60 1.57 0.42
N GLY A 78 -2.38 2.33 1.17
CA GLY A 78 -3.61 2.93 0.66
C GLY A 78 -4.80 2.00 0.56
N ASP A 79 -4.63 0.68 0.71
CA ASP A 79 -5.77 -0.23 0.79
C ASP A 79 -6.58 0.02 2.06
N ILE A 80 -7.86 -0.24 1.95
CA ILE A 80 -8.80 -0.23 3.07
C ILE A 80 -9.17 -1.68 3.35
N VAL A 81 -8.90 -2.13 4.57
CA VAL A 81 -9.16 -3.51 5.00
C VAL A 81 -10.21 -3.55 6.10
N SER A 82 -10.97 -4.63 6.17
CA SER A 82 -11.82 -4.91 7.33
C SER A 82 -10.96 -5.33 8.51
N VAL A 83 -11.33 -4.88 9.71
CA VAL A 83 -10.61 -5.17 10.95
C VAL A 83 -11.44 -6.10 11.82
N ILE A 84 -10.78 -7.05 12.50
CA ILE A 84 -11.46 -8.05 13.34
C ILE A 84 -12.10 -7.45 14.61
N TYR A 85 -11.72 -6.24 14.97
CA TYR A 85 -12.30 -5.54 16.12
C TYR A 85 -13.52 -4.73 15.71
N PRO A 86 -14.71 -5.02 16.28
CA PRO A 86 -15.97 -4.41 15.85
C PRO A 86 -16.00 -2.88 15.91
N GLU A 87 -15.24 -2.28 16.85
CA GLU A 87 -15.17 -0.85 17.04
C GLU A 87 -14.43 -0.10 15.92
N TYR A 88 -13.64 -0.81 15.11
CA TYR A 88 -12.83 -0.20 14.05
C TYR A 88 -13.31 -0.48 12.63
N GLN A 89 -14.14 -1.48 12.41
CA GLN A 89 -14.75 -1.94 11.16
C GLN A 89 -13.84 -1.92 9.93
N ALA A 90 -13.34 -0.74 9.52
CA ALA A 90 -12.44 -0.56 8.40
C ALA A 90 -11.25 0.31 8.78
N ALA A 91 -10.09 0.02 8.18
CA ALA A 91 -8.87 0.76 8.42
C ALA A 91 -8.03 0.89 7.14
N LYS A 92 -7.37 2.04 7.01
CA LYS A 92 -6.41 2.33 5.94
C LYS A 92 -5.05 1.72 6.27
N VAL A 93 -4.44 1.07 5.30
CA VAL A 93 -3.04 0.60 5.37
C VAL A 93 -2.10 1.77 5.08
N PHE A 94 -1.09 1.96 5.93
CA PHE A 94 -0.06 2.98 5.74
C PHE A 94 1.29 2.53 6.30
N TYR A 95 2.37 3.10 5.78
CA TYR A 95 3.71 2.91 6.35
C TYR A 95 3.96 3.93 7.46
N CYS A 96 4.31 3.44 8.63
CA CYS A 96 4.64 4.29 9.78
C CYS A 96 6.17 4.40 9.93
N PRO A 97 6.78 5.56 9.64
CA PRO A 97 8.23 5.72 9.73
C PRO A 97 8.75 5.63 11.17
N HIS A 98 7.92 5.99 12.16
CA HIS A 98 8.30 5.92 13.57
C HIS A 98 8.47 4.48 14.09
N SER A 99 7.71 3.53 13.53
CA SER A 99 7.82 2.10 13.88
C SER A 99 8.46 1.26 12.77
N ALA A 100 8.88 1.89 11.67
CA ALA A 100 9.45 1.24 10.48
C ALA A 100 8.60 0.03 10.01
N SER A 101 7.29 0.18 10.00
CA SER A 101 6.35 -0.91 9.70
C SER A 101 5.07 -0.43 9.05
N PHE A 102 4.42 -1.33 8.30
CA PHE A 102 3.05 -1.11 7.85
C PHE A 102 2.08 -1.25 9.03
N ARG A 103 1.12 -0.35 9.10
CA ARG A 103 0.10 -0.29 10.14
C ARG A 103 -1.27 0.02 9.56
N LEU A 104 -2.28 -0.12 10.41
CA LEU A 104 -3.67 0.21 10.09
C LEU A 104 -4.07 1.49 10.82
N LEU A 105 -4.72 2.41 10.13
CA LEU A 105 -5.28 3.63 10.70
C LEU A 105 -6.80 3.58 10.64
N SER A 106 -7.44 3.57 11.79
CA SER A 106 -8.89 3.67 11.92
C SER A 106 -9.26 4.66 13.02
N LYS A 107 -10.19 5.58 12.74
CA LYS A 107 -10.68 6.57 13.72
C LYS A 107 -9.54 7.29 14.48
N ASN A 108 -8.45 7.64 13.78
CA ASN A 108 -7.24 8.26 14.35
C ASN A 108 -6.44 7.35 15.31
N VAL A 109 -6.70 6.06 15.32
CA VAL A 109 -5.94 5.07 16.08
C VAL A 109 -5.08 4.25 15.13
N ALA A 110 -3.77 4.20 15.39
CA ALA A 110 -2.84 3.38 14.64
C ALA A 110 -2.73 2.00 15.27
N LEU A 111 -3.16 0.96 14.54
CA LEU A 111 -3.15 -0.43 14.97
C LEU A 111 -2.03 -1.20 14.27
N PRO A 112 -1.44 -2.22 14.90
CA PRO A 112 -0.54 -3.13 14.20
C PRO A 112 -1.32 -3.94 13.17
N MET A 113 -0.68 -4.39 12.09
CA MET A 113 -1.31 -5.33 11.14
C MET A 113 -1.35 -6.76 11.70
N ILE A 114 -0.34 -7.11 12.48
CA ILE A 114 -0.16 -8.44 13.10
C ILE A 114 -0.10 -8.27 14.61
N THR A 115 -0.78 -9.14 15.33
CA THR A 115 -0.69 -9.21 16.79
C THR A 115 -0.32 -10.62 17.24
N MET A 116 0.16 -10.73 18.47
CA MET A 116 0.38 -12.03 19.12
C MET A 116 -0.86 -12.42 19.91
N ARG A 117 -1.36 -13.62 19.71
CA ARG A 117 -2.43 -14.19 20.51
C ARG A 117 -1.96 -15.48 21.15
N THR A 118 -2.09 -15.55 22.47
CA THR A 118 -1.89 -16.78 23.23
C THR A 118 -3.25 -17.44 23.43
N VAL A 119 -3.37 -18.69 23.02
CA VAL A 119 -4.52 -19.53 23.34
C VAL A 119 -4.09 -20.45 24.47
N GLU A 120 -4.92 -20.62 25.48
CA GLU A 120 -4.62 -21.50 26.62
C GLU A 120 -4.09 -22.87 26.15
N GLY A 121 -2.93 -23.27 26.71
CA GLY A 121 -2.27 -24.53 26.37
C GLY A 121 -1.51 -24.56 25.03
N GLN A 122 -1.38 -23.44 24.33
CA GLN A 122 -0.64 -23.33 23.08
C GLN A 122 0.39 -22.21 23.11
N ASN A 123 1.44 -22.35 22.27
CA ASN A 123 2.40 -21.27 22.05
C ASN A 123 1.70 -20.04 21.42
N ALA A 124 2.19 -18.86 21.76
CA ALA A 124 1.71 -17.63 21.15
C ALA A 124 1.86 -17.68 19.61
N LYS A 125 0.79 -17.33 18.89
CA LYS A 125 0.78 -17.25 17.44
C LYS A 125 0.65 -15.81 16.98
N LEU A 126 1.33 -15.48 15.90
CA LEU A 126 1.12 -14.23 15.19
C LEU A 126 -0.16 -14.37 14.35
N ILE A 127 -1.11 -13.48 14.56
CA ILE A 127 -2.36 -13.45 13.80
C ILE A 127 -2.58 -12.06 13.18
N PRO A 128 -3.11 -11.99 11.96
CA PRO A 128 -3.54 -10.72 11.38
C PRO A 128 -4.74 -10.18 12.15
N ILE A 129 -4.83 -8.85 12.28
CA ILE A 129 -6.02 -8.20 12.84
C ILE A 129 -6.97 -7.69 11.74
N PHE A 130 -6.67 -7.98 10.52
CA PHE A 130 -7.48 -7.67 9.33
C PHE A 130 -8.00 -8.97 8.68
N ASN A 131 -9.07 -8.86 7.90
CA ASN A 131 -9.61 -9.98 7.12
C ASN A 131 -9.38 -9.76 5.62
N GLU A 132 -10.15 -8.87 5.02
CA GLU A 132 -10.17 -8.69 3.57
C GLU A 132 -9.98 -7.25 3.14
N VAL A 133 -9.48 -7.06 1.92
CA VAL A 133 -9.42 -5.76 1.26
C VAL A 133 -10.81 -5.38 0.80
N LEU A 134 -11.32 -4.27 1.33
CA LEU A 134 -12.64 -3.69 1.00
C LEU A 134 -12.56 -2.73 -0.18
N GLY A 135 -11.44 -2.06 -0.35
CA GLY A 135 -11.24 -1.05 -1.37
C GLY A 135 -9.90 -0.34 -1.22
N ASN A 136 -9.83 0.88 -1.72
CA ASN A 136 -8.63 1.70 -1.68
C ASN A 136 -8.99 3.17 -1.44
N VAL A 137 -8.12 3.92 -0.79
CA VAL A 137 -8.35 5.34 -0.44
C VAL A 137 -8.62 6.24 -1.64
N HIS A 138 -8.18 5.86 -2.82
CA HIS A 138 -8.39 6.64 -4.05
C HIS A 138 -9.75 6.40 -4.69
N LYS A 139 -10.25 5.16 -4.59
CA LYS A 139 -11.51 4.73 -5.23
C LYS A 139 -12.69 4.74 -4.27
N ASN A 140 -12.44 4.44 -3.01
CA ASN A 140 -13.47 4.18 -2.00
C ASN A 140 -13.21 4.95 -0.68
N PRO A 141 -12.93 6.27 -0.73
CA PRO A 141 -12.61 7.02 0.50
C PRO A 141 -13.77 7.02 1.52
N GLU A 142 -15.00 6.82 1.06
CA GLU A 142 -16.21 6.74 1.90
C GLU A 142 -16.17 5.58 2.91
N LEU A 143 -15.41 4.53 2.65
CA LEU A 143 -15.29 3.38 3.57
C LEU A 143 -14.60 3.73 4.90
N LEU A 144 -13.93 4.87 4.98
CA LEU A 144 -13.25 5.35 6.18
C LEU A 144 -14.05 6.39 6.99
N SER A 145 -15.22 6.75 6.52
CA SER A 145 -16.08 7.74 7.20
C SER A 145 -16.83 7.15 8.39
#